data_49261d0efe10ba8f07e402ef3a81e370
#
_entry.id   49261d0efe10ba8f07e402ef3a81e370
#
_cell.length_a   1.000
_cell.length_b   1.000
_cell.length_c   1.000
_cell.angle_alpha   90.00
_cell.angle_beta   90.00
_cell.angle_gamma   90.00
#
_symmetry.space_group_name_H-M   'P 1'
#
loop_
_entity.id
_entity.type
_entity.pdbx_description
1 polymer ?
#
loop_
_entity_poly.entity_id
_entity_poly.type
_entity_poly.pdbx_seq_one_letter_code
_entity_poly.pdbx_strand_id
1 'polypeptide(L)'
;MHTAETSLDYYGVYKGTVPAADCPGIELTLTLKKDRTYTYHWAYIDRKDADFDETGTFTVKDNLLTLTEKGGEVSYFKVQEGSLVMLNNEKQPATGTLADAYVLKQEEVFLD
;
A
#
# COMPACT_ATOMS: atom_id res chain seq x y z
N MET A 1 12.58 -9.20 -17.41
CA MET A 1 11.61 -8.69 -16.44
C MET A 1 12.34 -8.00 -15.31
N HIS A 2 11.88 -6.82 -14.93
CA HIS A 2 12.46 -6.11 -13.80
C HIS A 2 11.75 -6.48 -12.51
N THR A 3 12.51 -6.67 -11.44
CA THR A 3 11.90 -6.78 -10.13
C THR A 3 11.85 -5.40 -9.49
N ALA A 4 10.96 -5.23 -8.49
CA ALA A 4 10.81 -3.94 -7.84
C ALA A 4 12.09 -3.51 -7.12
N GLU A 5 12.86 -4.46 -6.61
CA GLU A 5 14.07 -4.14 -5.86
C GLU A 5 15.21 -3.63 -6.74
N THR A 6 15.13 -3.88 -8.06
CA THR A 6 16.12 -3.39 -9.00
C THR A 6 15.62 -2.23 -9.84
N SER A 7 14.34 -1.84 -9.66
CA SER A 7 13.71 -0.74 -10.39
C SER A 7 13.41 0.40 -9.44
N LEU A 8 13.55 1.64 -9.91
CA LEU A 8 13.17 2.82 -9.12
C LEU A 8 11.71 3.19 -9.33
N ASP A 9 10.98 2.46 -10.18
CA ASP A 9 9.61 2.82 -10.53
C ASP A 9 8.61 2.59 -9.42
N TYR A 10 8.95 1.83 -8.39
CA TYR A 10 8.02 1.59 -7.31
C TYR A 10 7.95 2.75 -6.29
N TYR A 11 8.88 3.69 -6.34
CA TYR A 11 8.76 4.88 -5.50
C TYR A 11 7.66 5.77 -6.06
N GLY A 12 6.77 6.22 -5.21
CA GLY A 12 5.71 7.09 -5.68
C GLY A 12 4.50 7.04 -4.78
N VAL A 13 3.36 7.44 -5.33
CA VAL A 13 2.09 7.51 -4.62
C VAL A 13 1.15 6.44 -5.19
N TYR A 14 0.60 5.62 -4.31
CA TYR A 14 -0.36 4.57 -4.67
C TYR A 14 -1.68 4.85 -3.99
N LYS A 15 -2.77 4.70 -4.73
CA LYS A 15 -4.12 4.95 -4.22
C LYS A 15 -5.07 3.82 -4.55
N GLY A 16 -6.03 3.62 -3.68
CA GLY A 16 -7.08 2.65 -3.91
C GLY A 16 -8.17 2.82 -2.88
N THR A 17 -9.31 2.19 -3.14
CA THR A 17 -10.43 2.17 -2.21
C THR A 17 -10.75 0.72 -1.91
N VAL A 18 -10.72 0.37 -0.64
CA VAL A 18 -10.98 -1.01 -0.21
C VAL A 18 -12.33 -1.09 0.50
N PRO A 19 -12.96 -2.28 0.51
CA PRO A 19 -14.25 -2.43 1.19
C PRO A 19 -14.14 -2.23 2.70
N ALA A 20 -15.22 -1.75 3.30
CA ALA A 20 -15.33 -1.62 4.74
C ALA A 20 -16.70 -2.12 5.18
N ALA A 21 -16.77 -2.60 6.42
CA ALA A 21 -17.98 -3.24 6.91
C ALA A 21 -19.09 -2.24 7.21
N ASP A 22 -18.75 -1.03 7.67
CA ASP A 22 -19.72 -0.08 8.18
C ASP A 22 -19.69 1.26 7.48
N CYS A 23 -19.09 1.33 6.29
CA CYS A 23 -19.11 2.54 5.48
C CYS A 23 -18.87 2.15 4.01
N PRO A 24 -19.07 3.09 3.06
CA PRO A 24 -18.91 2.75 1.63
C PRO A 24 -17.53 2.25 1.23
N GLY A 25 -16.52 2.56 2.02
CA GLY A 25 -15.17 2.09 1.72
C GLY A 25 -14.14 2.90 2.48
N ILE A 26 -12.88 2.53 2.30
CA ILE A 26 -11.75 3.24 2.90
C ILE A 26 -10.83 3.64 1.75
N GLU A 27 -10.57 4.93 1.63
CA GLU A 27 -9.62 5.43 0.63
C GLU A 27 -8.22 5.35 1.21
N LEU A 28 -7.33 4.68 0.49
CA LEU A 28 -5.95 4.47 0.91
C LEU A 28 -5.01 5.26 0.02
N THR A 29 -4.04 5.94 0.63
CA THR A 29 -2.97 6.64 -0.08
C THR A 29 -1.66 6.25 0.57
N LEU A 30 -0.84 5.51 -0.15
CA LEU A 30 0.46 5.07 0.33
C LEU A 30 1.55 5.74 -0.50
N THR A 31 2.44 6.46 0.16
CA THR A 31 3.55 7.14 -0.49
C THR A 31 4.85 6.44 -0.10
N LEU A 32 5.55 5.91 -1.09
CA LEU A 32 6.84 5.25 -0.89
C LEU A 32 7.93 6.21 -1.33
N LYS A 33 8.77 6.63 -0.40
CA LYS A 33 9.81 7.64 -0.65
C LYS A 33 11.15 6.97 -0.88
N LYS A 34 12.02 7.69 -1.59
CA LYS A 34 13.32 7.14 -1.97
C LYS A 34 14.27 6.92 -0.81
N ASP A 35 14.03 7.55 0.33
CA ASP A 35 14.83 7.36 1.53
C ASP A 35 14.40 6.15 2.36
N ARG A 36 13.50 5.32 1.79
CA ARG A 36 12.97 4.11 2.43
C ARG A 36 12.01 4.40 3.57
N THR A 37 11.46 5.60 3.62
CA THR A 37 10.37 5.91 4.54
C THR A 37 9.07 5.95 3.76
N TYR A 38 7.96 5.79 4.49
CA TYR A 38 6.65 5.86 3.86
C TYR A 38 5.69 6.67 4.70
N THR A 39 4.65 7.17 4.05
CA THR A 39 3.47 7.69 4.72
C THR A 39 2.27 6.92 4.17
N TYR A 40 1.36 6.54 5.05
CA TYR A 40 0.19 5.75 4.68
C TYR A 40 -1.01 6.44 5.31
N HIS A 41 -1.90 6.91 4.47
CA HIS A 41 -3.08 7.64 4.92
C HIS A 41 -4.32 6.83 4.54
N TRP A 42 -5.25 6.72 5.46
CA TRP A 42 -6.54 6.14 5.09
C TRP A 42 -7.67 6.97 5.67
N ALA A 43 -8.72 7.10 4.84
CA ALA A 43 -9.88 7.92 5.14
C ALA A 43 -11.13 7.09 4.91
N TYR A 44 -11.96 6.98 5.95
CA TYR A 44 -13.22 6.25 5.86
C TYR A 44 -14.24 7.13 5.14
N ILE A 45 -14.79 6.63 4.03
CA ILE A 45 -15.72 7.40 3.21
C ILE A 45 -17.01 7.64 3.99
N ASP A 46 -17.49 8.89 3.92
CA ASP A 46 -18.73 9.33 4.60
C ASP A 46 -18.66 9.22 6.12
N ARG A 47 -17.44 9.13 6.67
CA ARG A 47 -17.25 9.16 8.11
C ARG A 47 -16.47 10.41 8.45
N LYS A 48 -17.04 11.26 9.28
CA LYS A 48 -16.41 12.50 9.67
C LYS A 48 -15.31 12.23 10.71
N ASP A 49 -14.17 12.89 10.52
CA ASP A 49 -13.03 12.76 11.44
C ASP A 49 -12.52 11.34 11.59
N ALA A 50 -12.65 10.53 10.52
CA ALA A 50 -12.14 9.16 10.51
C ALA A 50 -11.00 9.03 9.52
N ASP A 51 -10.00 9.90 9.64
CA ASP A 51 -8.76 9.89 8.86
C ASP A 51 -7.61 9.45 9.76
N PHE A 52 -6.75 8.61 9.24
CA PHE A 52 -5.63 8.09 10.01
C PHE A 52 -4.35 8.15 9.17
N ASP A 53 -3.24 8.42 9.83
CA ASP A 53 -1.93 8.45 9.18
C ASP A 53 -0.98 7.50 9.90
N GLU A 54 -0.14 6.87 9.10
CA GLU A 54 0.90 5.97 9.61
C GLU A 54 2.19 6.31 8.90
N THR A 55 3.30 6.28 9.64
CA THR A 55 4.62 6.50 9.06
C THR A 55 5.57 5.42 9.55
N GLY A 56 6.63 5.20 8.80
CA GLY A 56 7.63 4.22 9.18
C GLY A 56 8.63 4.03 8.06
N THR A 57 9.22 2.84 8.02
CA THR A 57 10.20 2.49 7.00
C THR A 57 9.71 1.27 6.24
N PHE A 58 10.28 1.04 5.04
CA PHE A 58 9.88 -0.10 4.24
C PHE A 58 11.08 -0.77 3.61
N THR A 59 10.89 -2.03 3.24
CA THR A 59 11.83 -2.79 2.45
C THR A 59 11.09 -3.49 1.33
N VAL A 60 11.79 -3.75 0.22
CA VAL A 60 11.26 -4.53 -0.89
C VAL A 60 12.24 -5.64 -1.19
N LYS A 61 11.77 -6.87 -1.20
CA LYS A 61 12.59 -8.03 -1.53
C LYS A 61 11.73 -9.04 -2.27
N ASP A 62 12.19 -9.46 -3.45
CA ASP A 62 11.47 -10.43 -4.28
C ASP A 62 10.02 -10.01 -4.52
N ASN A 63 9.82 -8.71 -4.75
CA ASN A 63 8.51 -8.12 -4.98
C ASN A 63 7.58 -8.16 -3.76
N LEU A 64 8.15 -8.40 -2.58
CA LEU A 64 7.40 -8.28 -1.33
C LEU A 64 7.76 -6.97 -0.67
N LEU A 65 6.77 -6.10 -0.52
CA LEU A 65 6.92 -4.84 0.18
C LEU A 65 6.51 -5.05 1.63
N THR A 66 7.41 -4.72 2.54
CA THR A 66 7.15 -4.80 3.98
C THR A 66 7.19 -3.40 4.56
N LEU A 67 6.08 -2.95 5.11
CA LEU A 67 6.00 -1.68 5.82
C LEU A 67 6.17 -1.96 7.31
N THR A 68 7.08 -1.23 7.95
CA THR A 68 7.26 -1.34 9.39
C THR A 68 6.92 0.01 10.00
N GLU A 69 5.81 0.05 10.69
CA GLU A 69 5.30 1.27 11.31
C GLU A 69 6.15 1.61 12.54
N LYS A 70 6.16 2.86 12.96
CA LYS A 70 6.98 3.31 14.09
C LYS A 70 6.75 2.53 15.37
N GLY A 71 5.52 2.06 15.59
CA GLY A 71 5.19 1.23 16.75
C GLY A 71 5.57 -0.23 16.60
N GLY A 72 6.06 -0.63 15.43
CA GLY A 72 6.48 -2.02 15.20
C GLY A 72 5.49 -2.87 14.44
N GLU A 73 4.32 -2.33 14.10
CA GLU A 73 3.37 -3.08 13.29
C GLU A 73 3.88 -3.25 11.87
N VAL A 74 3.59 -4.39 11.27
CA VAL A 74 4.10 -4.75 9.96
C VAL A 74 2.93 -5.02 9.02
N SER A 75 3.03 -4.50 7.80
CA SER A 75 2.04 -4.73 6.75
C SER A 75 2.76 -5.21 5.50
N TYR A 76 2.09 -6.06 4.72
CA TYR A 76 2.69 -6.66 3.53
C TYR A 76 1.90 -6.33 2.29
N PHE A 77 2.63 -6.10 1.19
CA PHE A 77 2.06 -5.87 -0.14
C PHE A 77 2.90 -6.60 -1.16
N LYS A 78 2.25 -7.07 -2.21
CA LYS A 78 2.97 -7.62 -3.36
C LYS A 78 3.14 -6.50 -4.38
N VAL A 79 4.38 -6.25 -4.78
CA VAL A 79 4.68 -5.19 -5.75
C VAL A 79 4.49 -5.74 -7.15
N GLN A 80 3.68 -5.05 -7.93
CA GLN A 80 3.48 -5.34 -9.33
C GLN A 80 3.78 -4.07 -10.12
N GLU A 81 3.90 -4.20 -11.42
CA GLU A 81 4.13 -3.02 -12.24
C GLU A 81 2.93 -2.09 -12.15
N GLY A 82 3.17 -0.90 -11.57
CA GLY A 82 2.14 0.10 -11.44
C GLY A 82 1.09 -0.14 -10.37
N SER A 83 1.29 -1.14 -9.49
CA SER A 83 0.30 -1.41 -8.45
C SER A 83 0.89 -2.15 -7.26
N LEU A 84 0.14 -2.14 -6.16
CA LEU A 84 0.46 -2.91 -4.96
C LEU A 84 -0.77 -3.73 -4.59
N VAL A 85 -0.58 -5.02 -4.34
CA VAL A 85 -1.66 -5.91 -3.89
C VAL A 85 -1.53 -6.09 -2.39
N MET A 86 -2.59 -5.81 -1.64
CA MET A 86 -2.56 -5.97 -0.19
C MET A 86 -2.54 -7.44 0.18
N LEU A 87 -1.69 -7.78 1.14
CA LEU A 87 -1.55 -9.15 1.63
C LEU A 87 -1.94 -9.20 3.11
N ASN A 88 -2.34 -10.38 3.57
CA ASN A 88 -2.63 -10.57 5.00
C ASN A 88 -1.33 -10.86 5.76
N ASN A 89 -1.46 -11.18 7.05
CA ASN A 89 -0.29 -11.45 7.90
C ASN A 89 0.48 -12.70 7.48
N GLU A 90 -0.14 -13.55 6.68
CA GLU A 90 0.50 -14.74 6.14
C GLU A 90 1.07 -14.50 4.75
N LYS A 91 1.07 -13.24 4.31
CA LYS A 91 1.60 -12.80 3.01
C LYS A 91 0.81 -13.38 1.86
N GLN A 92 -0.50 -13.58 2.05
CA GLN A 92 -1.40 -14.10 1.03
C GLN A 92 -2.36 -13.03 0.56
N PRO A 93 -2.67 -12.98 -0.73
CA PRO A 93 -3.64 -11.99 -1.23
C PRO A 93 -5.06 -12.41 -0.92
N ALA A 94 -5.98 -11.45 -1.01
CA ALA A 94 -7.40 -11.76 -0.90
C ALA A 94 -7.82 -12.66 -2.06
N THR A 95 -8.81 -13.52 -1.82
CA THR A 95 -9.31 -14.43 -2.85
C THR A 95 -10.80 -14.16 -3.04
N GLY A 96 -11.36 -14.73 -4.12
CA GLY A 96 -12.77 -14.61 -4.41
C GLY A 96 -13.11 -13.35 -5.18
N THR A 97 -14.38 -12.95 -5.11
CA THR A 97 -14.88 -11.85 -5.92
C THR A 97 -14.34 -10.49 -5.49
N LEU A 98 -13.82 -10.36 -4.26
CA LEU A 98 -13.28 -9.10 -3.76
C LEU A 98 -11.78 -8.98 -3.92
N ALA A 99 -11.13 -9.94 -4.57
CA ALA A 99 -9.67 -9.92 -4.69
C ALA A 99 -9.16 -8.63 -5.35
N ASP A 100 -9.83 -8.18 -6.41
CA ASP A 100 -9.40 -6.99 -7.13
C ASP A 100 -9.66 -5.69 -6.36
N ALA A 101 -10.44 -5.75 -5.29
CA ALA A 101 -10.73 -4.56 -4.49
C ALA A 101 -9.60 -4.19 -3.53
N TYR A 102 -8.60 -5.05 -3.40
CA TYR A 102 -7.49 -4.82 -2.48
C TYR A 102 -6.20 -4.50 -3.22
N VAL A 103 -6.33 -3.72 -4.30
CA VAL A 103 -5.19 -3.31 -5.12
C VAL A 103 -5.08 -1.80 -5.09
N LEU A 104 -3.87 -1.29 -4.80
CA LEU A 104 -3.56 0.13 -4.86
C LEU A 104 -2.85 0.40 -6.17
N LYS A 105 -3.31 1.39 -6.92
CA LYS A 105 -2.72 1.74 -8.21
C LYS A 105 -1.78 2.92 -8.06
N GLN A 106 -0.68 2.88 -8.79
CA GLN A 106 0.30 3.95 -8.75
C GLN A 106 -0.23 5.16 -9.50
N GLU A 107 -0.38 6.27 -8.78
CA GLU A 107 -0.87 7.52 -9.34
C GLU A 107 0.28 8.46 -9.71
N GLU A 108 1.43 8.28 -9.08
CA GLU A 108 2.57 9.14 -9.31
C GLU A 108 3.85 8.34 -9.13
N VAL A 109 4.82 8.54 -10.00
CA VAL A 109 6.14 7.92 -9.93
C VAL A 109 7.16 8.98 -9.58
N PHE A 110 8.00 8.70 -8.55
CA PHE A 110 9.08 9.61 -8.19
C PHE A 110 10.31 9.25 -9.01
N LEU A 111 10.61 10.05 -10.00
CA LEU A 111 11.76 9.86 -10.88
C LEU A 111 12.94 10.71 -10.38
N ASP A 112 13.55 10.27 -9.38
CA ASP A 112 14.61 10.94 -8.77
C ASP A 112 14.41 12.43 -8.63
#